data_e6034e7edff8ce96455dfa4e95e2a15a
#
_entry.id   e6034e7edff8ce96455dfa4e95e2a15a
#
_cell.length_a   1.000
_cell.length_b   1.000
_cell.length_c   1.000
_cell.angle_alpha   90.00
_cell.angle_beta   90.00
_cell.angle_gamma   90.00
#
_symmetry.space_group_name_H-M   'P 1'
#
loop_
_entity.id
_entity.type
_entity.pdbx_description
1 polymer ?
#
loop_
_entity_poly.entity_id
_entity_poly.type
_entity_poly.pdbx_seq_one_letter_code
_entity_poly.pdbx_strand_id
1 'polypeptide(L)'
;MNYHMRIRIITLKRLMTGFFEYLCTDNKIHIMNETIETIILKKFADIDLNDSFFKSLKEDYPEFEAWFNKKSKDGSKAYVQYLNNNLQAFLYLKDESGQELKDVIPNRPACNRLKVGTFKIDAHNTKLGERFVKKIMDAALYMKADEIYVTIFAKHHGLIKILQRYGFNEEGKKGEELVLVKNMKSLIGDQTRDYPLLTIKGKRKFLLSIYPKYHTQLFPDSILQNEENHKYELIKDVSHTNSIHKIYLCFMPDTAILQPGDLVAIYRTKDDKGPARYRSVITSICQIEEVRKNKDFATVEDFVAYANYYSIFDTQELAQWYKSKDCIVLKMTYNIALTKRVTNGYLTDDLKITPKYWGFFQLSDEQFDKILEKGEVDESVIVD
;
A
#
# COMPACT_ATOMS: atom_id res chain seq x y z
N MET A 1 46.85 -13.97 33.39
CA MET A 1 46.18 -14.20 32.10
C MET A 1 44.95 -13.29 31.95
N ASN A 2 45.07 -11.97 32.15
CA ASN A 2 43.88 -11.09 32.12
C ASN A 2 44.16 -9.64 31.68
N TYR A 3 45.37 -9.28 31.29
CA TYR A 3 45.70 -7.90 30.88
C TYR A 3 45.63 -7.69 29.35
N HIS A 4 45.99 -8.68 28.58
CA HIS A 4 45.94 -8.62 27.11
C HIS A 4 44.51 -8.74 26.53
N MET A 5 43.58 -9.38 27.25
CA MET A 5 42.18 -9.52 26.81
C MET A 5 41.37 -8.25 27.03
N ARG A 6 41.65 -7.48 28.10
CA ARG A 6 41.02 -6.19 28.37
C ARG A 6 41.41 -5.09 27.38
N ILE A 7 42.66 -5.08 26.94
CA ILE A 7 43.15 -4.09 25.94
C ILE A 7 42.52 -4.35 24.57
N ARG A 8 42.33 -5.60 24.15
CA ARG A 8 41.64 -5.91 22.89
C ARG A 8 40.16 -5.54 22.92
N ILE A 9 39.45 -5.71 24.03
CA ILE A 9 38.04 -5.34 24.16
C ILE A 9 37.87 -3.81 24.19
N ILE A 10 38.77 -3.07 24.82
CA ILE A 10 38.75 -1.60 24.86
C ILE A 10 39.08 -1.01 23.48
N THR A 11 40.01 -1.60 22.75
CA THR A 11 40.38 -1.15 21.40
C THR A 11 39.29 -1.46 20.39
N LEU A 12 38.60 -2.61 20.50
CA LEU A 12 37.44 -2.93 19.66
C LEU A 12 36.23 -2.04 20.00
N LYS A 13 35.95 -1.72 21.27
CA LYS A 13 34.91 -0.77 21.64
C LYS A 13 35.21 0.65 21.17
N ARG A 14 36.47 1.10 21.22
CA ARG A 14 36.89 2.41 20.70
C ARG A 14 36.81 2.49 19.15
N LEU A 15 37.14 1.41 18.47
CA LEU A 15 36.96 1.30 17.02
C LEU A 15 35.50 1.26 16.61
N MET A 16 34.63 0.57 17.37
CA MET A 16 33.20 0.53 17.14
C MET A 16 32.52 1.85 17.46
N THR A 17 32.90 2.55 18.54
CA THR A 17 32.33 3.89 18.86
C THR A 17 32.84 4.95 17.88
N GLY A 18 34.11 4.95 17.49
CA GLY A 18 34.62 5.86 16.46
C GLY A 18 34.04 5.62 15.09
N PHE A 19 33.70 4.37 14.74
CA PHE A 19 32.97 4.04 13.50
C PHE A 19 31.50 4.48 13.57
N PHE A 20 30.85 4.38 14.73
CA PHE A 20 29.49 4.89 14.96
C PHE A 20 29.43 6.42 15.03
N GLU A 21 30.43 7.10 15.62
CA GLU A 21 30.52 8.57 15.60
C GLU A 21 30.82 9.12 14.19
N TYR A 22 31.64 8.40 13.39
CA TYR A 22 31.89 8.77 11.99
C TYR A 22 30.62 8.61 11.11
N LEU A 23 29.73 7.69 11.47
CA LEU A 23 28.43 7.50 10.80
C LEU A 23 27.36 8.48 11.30
N CYS A 24 27.55 9.15 12.45
CA CYS A 24 26.62 10.14 13.00
C CYS A 24 26.97 11.60 12.67
N THR A 25 28.16 11.90 12.14
CA THR A 25 28.58 13.27 11.82
C THR A 25 28.28 13.72 10.40
N ASP A 26 28.01 12.78 9.48
CA ASP A 26 27.39 13.09 8.19
C ASP A 26 25.96 12.55 8.20
N ASN A 27 24.98 13.44 8.14
CA ASN A 27 23.55 13.15 8.00
C ASN A 27 23.20 12.48 6.65
N LYS A 28 24.02 11.54 6.20
CA LYS A 28 23.81 10.64 5.08
C LYS A 28 24.20 9.24 5.51
N ILE A 29 23.23 8.54 6.10
CA ILE A 29 23.32 7.08 6.13
C ILE A 29 23.26 6.64 4.66
N HIS A 30 24.40 6.43 4.04
CA HIS A 30 24.53 5.61 2.85
C HIS A 30 24.29 4.14 3.26
N ILE A 31 23.04 3.79 3.53
CA ILE A 31 22.56 2.44 3.32
C ILE A 31 22.51 2.32 1.79
N MET A 32 23.32 1.43 1.24
CA MET A 32 23.49 1.15 -0.18
C MET A 32 22.31 1.63 -1.03
N ASN A 33 22.47 2.75 -1.70
CA ASN A 33 21.80 3.29 -2.88
C ASN A 33 20.32 2.93 -3.16
N GLU A 34 19.46 2.80 -2.16
CA GLU A 34 18.02 2.97 -2.37
C GLU A 34 17.58 4.18 -1.55
N THR A 35 17.49 5.33 -2.23
CA THR A 35 16.76 6.48 -1.69
C THR A 35 15.35 6.02 -1.39
N ILE A 36 14.97 5.98 -0.11
CA ILE A 36 13.61 5.61 0.30
C ILE A 36 12.67 6.66 -0.27
N GLU A 37 11.97 6.30 -1.34
CA GLU A 37 11.00 7.13 -2.02
C GLU A 37 9.70 7.19 -1.21
N THR A 38 9.56 8.18 -0.34
CA THR A 38 8.39 8.34 0.53
C THR A 38 7.38 9.30 -0.07
N ILE A 39 6.10 8.92 -0.11
CA ILE A 39 5.00 9.86 -0.38
C ILE A 39 4.66 10.58 0.92
N ILE A 40 4.77 11.90 0.92
CA ILE A 40 4.49 12.76 2.06
C ILE A 40 3.32 13.71 1.79
N LEU A 41 2.57 14.04 2.84
CA LEU A 41 1.54 15.08 2.79
C LEU A 41 2.15 16.43 3.19
N LYS A 42 2.24 17.37 2.23
CA LYS A 42 2.92 18.66 2.39
C LYS A 42 1.96 19.80 2.15
N LYS A 43 2.12 20.92 2.88
CA LYS A 43 1.34 22.13 2.60
C LYS A 43 1.76 22.73 1.25
N PHE A 44 0.83 23.28 0.51
CA PHE A 44 1.13 23.98 -0.75
C PHE A 44 2.17 25.09 -0.54
N ALA A 45 2.12 25.78 0.59
CA ALA A 45 3.09 26.83 0.94
C ALA A 45 4.54 26.34 1.04
N ASP A 46 4.73 25.03 1.29
CA ASP A 46 6.05 24.40 1.46
C ASP A 46 6.53 23.71 0.17
N ILE A 47 5.78 23.81 -0.93
CA ILE A 47 6.10 23.22 -2.24
C ILE A 47 6.54 24.34 -3.18
N ASP A 48 7.71 24.18 -3.81
CA ASP A 48 8.20 25.19 -4.76
C ASP A 48 7.40 25.15 -6.06
N LEU A 49 6.58 26.18 -6.28
CA LEU A 49 5.82 26.34 -7.53
C LEU A 49 6.71 26.56 -8.76
N ASN A 50 7.97 26.98 -8.59
CA ASN A 50 8.91 27.19 -9.69
C ASN A 50 9.65 25.91 -10.09
N ASP A 51 9.42 24.80 -9.39
CA ASP A 51 9.97 23.51 -9.82
C ASP A 51 9.54 23.21 -11.27
N SER A 52 10.50 22.76 -12.08
CA SER A 52 10.29 22.39 -13.49
C SER A 52 9.19 21.35 -13.67
N PHE A 53 8.92 20.56 -12.64
CA PHE A 53 7.80 19.62 -12.59
C PHE A 53 6.47 20.26 -12.95
N PHE A 54 6.20 21.49 -12.54
CA PHE A 54 4.92 22.18 -12.81
C PHE A 54 4.81 22.82 -14.21
N LYS A 55 5.87 22.79 -15.03
CA LYS A 55 5.87 23.45 -16.33
C LYS A 55 4.69 23.03 -17.22
N SER A 56 4.46 21.73 -17.40
CA SER A 56 3.36 21.24 -18.24
C SER A 56 1.97 21.56 -17.67
N LEU A 57 1.83 21.61 -16.34
CA LEU A 57 0.56 22.01 -15.70
C LEU A 57 0.28 23.50 -15.94
N LYS A 58 1.30 24.36 -15.93
CA LYS A 58 1.15 25.78 -16.25
C LYS A 58 0.82 26.02 -17.72
N GLU A 59 1.37 25.17 -18.61
CA GLU A 59 1.06 25.20 -20.05
C GLU A 59 -0.36 24.73 -20.34
N ASP A 60 -0.84 23.68 -19.65
CA ASP A 60 -2.17 23.11 -19.84
C ASP A 60 -3.29 23.92 -19.19
N TYR A 61 -2.98 24.61 -18.08
CA TYR A 61 -3.94 25.36 -17.28
C TYR A 61 -3.41 26.78 -17.00
N PRO A 62 -3.79 27.79 -17.79
CA PRO A 62 -3.28 29.15 -17.64
C PRO A 62 -3.46 29.77 -16.24
N GLU A 63 -4.53 29.38 -15.53
CA GLU A 63 -4.76 29.83 -14.16
C GLU A 63 -4.09 28.98 -13.07
N PHE A 64 -3.25 28.00 -13.42
CA PHE A 64 -2.64 27.08 -12.45
C PHE A 64 -1.87 27.80 -11.36
N GLU A 65 -1.05 28.80 -11.69
CA GLU A 65 -0.27 29.56 -10.70
C GLU A 65 -1.17 30.33 -9.72
N ALA A 66 -2.20 30.99 -10.22
CA ALA A 66 -3.16 31.71 -9.38
C ALA A 66 -3.90 30.77 -8.45
N TRP A 67 -4.33 29.63 -8.98
CA TRP A 67 -4.98 28.55 -8.21
C TRP A 67 -4.04 27.98 -7.14
N PHE A 68 -2.79 27.67 -7.48
CA PHE A 68 -1.80 27.12 -6.55
C PHE A 68 -1.53 28.11 -5.40
N ASN A 69 -1.33 29.40 -5.71
CA ASN A 69 -1.12 30.43 -4.73
C ASN A 69 -2.33 30.62 -3.79
N LYS A 70 -3.56 30.48 -4.31
CA LYS A 70 -4.77 30.46 -3.49
C LYS A 70 -4.75 29.27 -2.54
N LYS A 71 -4.44 28.03 -3.02
CA LYS A 71 -4.34 26.83 -2.19
C LYS A 71 -3.25 26.94 -1.12
N SER A 72 -2.14 27.61 -1.45
CA SER A 72 -1.08 27.91 -0.50
C SER A 72 -1.57 28.80 0.66
N LYS A 73 -2.32 29.88 0.34
CA LYS A 73 -2.92 30.78 1.33
C LYS A 73 -4.00 30.08 2.18
N ASP A 74 -4.78 29.22 1.57
CA ASP A 74 -5.84 28.44 2.24
C ASP A 74 -5.28 27.35 3.18
N GLY A 75 -3.95 27.14 3.22
CA GLY A 75 -3.32 26.08 4.01
C GLY A 75 -3.58 24.66 3.49
N SER A 76 -4.01 24.53 2.23
CA SER A 76 -4.28 23.25 1.58
C SER A 76 -3.02 22.38 1.56
N LYS A 77 -3.21 21.04 1.51
CA LYS A 77 -2.12 20.06 1.47
C LYS A 77 -2.24 19.19 0.22
N ALA A 78 -1.10 18.72 -0.28
CA ALA A 78 -1.02 17.75 -1.37
C ALA A 78 -0.06 16.61 -1.02
N TYR A 79 -0.31 15.42 -1.54
CA TYR A 79 0.64 14.33 -1.50
C TYR A 79 1.72 14.57 -2.55
N VAL A 80 2.97 14.48 -2.14
CA VAL A 80 4.14 14.68 -3.01
C VAL A 80 5.17 13.58 -2.78
N GLN A 81 5.97 13.32 -3.81
CA GLN A 81 7.11 12.44 -3.73
C GLN A 81 8.31 13.12 -4.41
N TYR A 82 9.45 13.07 -3.74
CA TYR A 82 10.72 13.62 -4.23
C TYR A 82 11.73 12.50 -4.44
N LEU A 83 12.52 12.62 -5.49
CA LEU A 83 13.71 11.81 -5.73
C LEU A 83 14.90 12.75 -5.89
N ASN A 84 15.93 12.62 -5.05
CA ASN A 84 17.10 13.50 -5.07
C ASN A 84 16.72 15.00 -5.04
N ASN A 85 15.77 15.38 -4.20
CA ASN A 85 15.19 16.73 -4.06
C ASN A 85 14.40 17.23 -5.28
N ASN A 86 14.22 16.45 -6.34
CA ASN A 86 13.37 16.81 -7.47
C ASN A 86 11.98 16.24 -7.28
N LEU A 87 10.95 17.04 -7.50
CA LEU A 87 9.55 16.59 -7.42
C LEU A 87 9.28 15.59 -8.54
N GLN A 88 8.73 14.43 -8.20
CA GLN A 88 8.41 13.35 -9.14
C GLN A 88 6.92 13.10 -9.27
N ALA A 89 6.14 13.43 -8.23
CA ALA A 89 4.71 13.26 -8.25
C ALA A 89 4.02 14.27 -7.34
N PHE A 90 2.82 14.65 -7.75
CA PHE A 90 1.95 15.59 -7.05
C PHE A 90 0.50 15.13 -7.17
N LEU A 91 -0.21 15.02 -6.02
CA LEU A 91 -1.62 14.67 -5.95
C LEU A 91 -2.35 15.60 -4.98
N TYR A 92 -3.32 16.33 -5.48
CA TYR A 92 -4.26 17.10 -4.68
C TYR A 92 -5.65 16.49 -4.72
N LEU A 93 -6.22 16.24 -3.54
CA LEU A 93 -7.55 15.70 -3.35
C LEU A 93 -8.47 16.78 -2.75
N LYS A 94 -9.73 16.80 -3.17
CA LYS A 94 -10.74 17.74 -2.69
C LYS A 94 -12.02 17.00 -2.35
N ASP A 95 -12.56 17.29 -1.18
CA ASP A 95 -13.92 16.91 -0.81
C ASP A 95 -14.92 17.80 -1.55
N GLU A 96 -15.78 17.19 -2.37
CA GLU A 96 -16.90 17.83 -3.05
C GLU A 96 -18.24 17.15 -2.70
N SER A 97 -18.31 16.56 -1.49
CA SER A 97 -19.54 15.93 -1.00
C SER A 97 -20.69 16.92 -0.89
N GLY A 98 -21.88 16.45 -1.21
CA GLY A 98 -23.11 17.24 -1.19
C GLY A 98 -23.24 18.27 -2.33
N GLN A 99 -22.31 18.30 -3.28
CA GLN A 99 -22.32 19.23 -4.41
C GLN A 99 -22.82 18.54 -5.68
N GLU A 100 -23.73 19.20 -6.40
CA GLU A 100 -24.11 18.81 -7.75
C GLU A 100 -23.05 19.32 -8.75
N LEU A 101 -22.61 18.46 -9.69
CA LEU A 101 -21.70 18.87 -10.76
C LEU A 101 -22.50 19.33 -11.98
N LYS A 102 -22.76 20.63 -12.07
CA LYS A 102 -23.52 21.26 -13.15
C LYS A 102 -22.67 21.57 -14.39
N ASP A 103 -21.38 21.64 -14.21
CA ASP A 103 -20.37 21.96 -15.25
C ASP A 103 -19.81 20.71 -15.95
N VAL A 104 -20.42 19.55 -15.69
CA VAL A 104 -20.12 18.25 -16.30
C VAL A 104 -21.30 17.80 -17.16
N ILE A 105 -21.05 17.20 -18.29
CA ILE A 105 -22.08 16.66 -19.20
C ILE A 105 -21.89 15.15 -19.33
N PRO A 106 -22.90 14.31 -18.91
CA PRO A 106 -24.13 14.71 -18.24
C PRO A 106 -23.92 15.23 -16.82
N ASN A 107 -24.83 16.06 -16.33
CA ASN A 107 -24.82 16.56 -14.96
C ASN A 107 -24.82 15.40 -13.97
N ARG A 108 -24.13 15.55 -12.84
CA ARG A 108 -24.06 14.53 -11.80
C ARG A 108 -24.73 15.03 -10.51
N PRO A 109 -25.66 14.24 -9.93
CA PRO A 109 -26.35 14.63 -8.71
C PRO A 109 -25.41 14.74 -7.53
N ALA A 110 -25.83 15.40 -6.47
CA ALA A 110 -25.10 15.47 -5.21
C ALA A 110 -24.97 14.09 -4.57
N CYS A 111 -23.77 13.77 -4.11
CA CYS A 111 -23.43 12.56 -3.36
C CYS A 111 -22.17 12.80 -2.53
N ASN A 112 -21.70 11.81 -1.75
CA ASN A 112 -20.38 11.89 -1.12
C ASN A 112 -19.32 11.66 -2.18
N ARG A 113 -18.56 12.70 -2.51
CA ARG A 113 -17.68 12.69 -3.69
C ARG A 113 -16.29 13.18 -3.39
N LEU A 114 -15.29 12.35 -3.76
CA LEU A 114 -13.91 12.72 -3.76
C LEU A 114 -13.48 13.18 -5.17
N LYS A 115 -12.96 14.40 -5.29
CA LYS A 115 -12.32 14.89 -6.52
C LYS A 115 -10.83 14.68 -6.48
N VAL A 116 -10.27 14.09 -7.53
CA VAL A 116 -8.86 14.19 -7.84
C VAL A 116 -8.65 15.53 -8.55
N GLY A 117 -8.24 16.55 -7.77
CA GLY A 117 -8.17 17.93 -8.25
C GLY A 117 -6.95 18.21 -9.13
N THR A 118 -5.82 17.57 -8.83
CA THR A 118 -4.60 17.61 -9.66
C THR A 118 -3.83 16.33 -9.42
N PHE A 119 -3.42 15.65 -10.47
CA PHE A 119 -2.59 14.45 -10.39
C PHE A 119 -1.56 14.44 -11.52
N LYS A 120 -0.29 14.52 -11.18
CA LYS A 120 0.82 14.45 -12.11
C LYS A 120 1.93 13.56 -11.59
N ILE A 121 2.54 12.79 -12.48
CA ILE A 121 3.70 11.92 -12.23
C ILE A 121 4.65 12.04 -13.40
N ASP A 122 5.92 12.32 -13.12
CA ASP A 122 6.99 12.39 -14.13
C ASP A 122 7.84 11.10 -14.17
N ALA A 123 7.79 10.27 -13.12
CA ALA A 123 8.51 9.01 -13.07
C ALA A 123 7.85 7.96 -13.99
N HIS A 124 8.59 7.46 -14.98
CA HIS A 124 8.14 6.44 -15.91
C HIS A 124 8.62 5.04 -15.49
N ASN A 125 7.78 4.02 -15.79
CA ASN A 125 8.07 2.60 -15.53
C ASN A 125 8.33 2.26 -14.05
N THR A 126 7.77 3.04 -13.12
CA THR A 126 7.81 2.80 -11.68
C THR A 126 6.43 2.41 -11.15
N LYS A 127 6.39 1.91 -9.90
CA LYS A 127 5.10 1.66 -9.20
C LYS A 127 4.48 2.92 -8.62
N LEU A 128 5.08 4.08 -8.85
CA LEU A 128 4.68 5.34 -8.23
C LEU A 128 3.22 5.69 -8.53
N GLY A 129 2.78 5.50 -9.78
CA GLY A 129 1.39 5.72 -10.17
C GLY A 129 0.40 4.88 -9.36
N GLU A 130 0.69 3.59 -9.17
CA GLU A 130 -0.15 2.68 -8.38
C GLU A 130 -0.19 3.08 -6.90
N ARG A 131 0.94 3.50 -6.33
CA ARG A 131 1.02 3.99 -4.95
C ARG A 131 0.16 5.24 -4.74
N PHE A 132 0.13 6.14 -5.71
CA PHE A 132 -0.73 7.32 -5.68
C PHE A 132 -2.21 6.98 -5.88
N VAL A 133 -2.53 6.01 -6.74
CA VAL A 133 -3.90 5.48 -6.85
C VAL A 133 -4.35 4.90 -5.51
N LYS A 134 -3.46 4.16 -4.81
CA LYS A 134 -3.77 3.69 -3.46
C LYS A 134 -4.11 4.85 -2.51
N LYS A 135 -3.37 5.95 -2.53
CA LYS A 135 -3.70 7.16 -1.71
C LYS A 135 -5.06 7.76 -2.06
N ILE A 136 -5.45 7.74 -3.34
CA ILE A 136 -6.80 8.17 -3.76
C ILE A 136 -7.87 7.26 -3.15
N MET A 137 -7.67 5.92 -3.21
CA MET A 137 -8.62 4.96 -2.65
C MET A 137 -8.69 5.04 -1.12
N ASP A 138 -7.54 5.16 -0.43
CA ASP A 138 -7.47 5.33 1.02
C ASP A 138 -8.26 6.58 1.47
N ALA A 139 -8.13 7.70 0.74
CA ALA A 139 -8.87 8.93 1.02
C ALA A 139 -10.38 8.77 0.78
N ALA A 140 -10.77 8.07 -0.30
CA ALA A 140 -12.16 7.80 -0.60
C ALA A 140 -12.85 6.93 0.47
N LEU A 141 -12.17 5.90 0.95
CA LEU A 141 -12.65 5.07 2.05
C LEU A 141 -12.81 5.90 3.34
N TYR A 142 -11.79 6.69 3.70
CA TYR A 142 -11.84 7.54 4.88
C TYR A 142 -13.02 8.53 4.87
N MET A 143 -13.34 9.08 3.69
CA MET A 143 -14.49 9.99 3.49
C MET A 143 -15.81 9.25 3.33
N LYS A 144 -15.81 7.92 3.23
CA LYS A 144 -16.98 7.11 2.84
C LYS A 144 -17.60 7.60 1.54
N ALA A 145 -16.75 7.89 0.56
CA ALA A 145 -17.19 8.44 -0.72
C ALA A 145 -18.06 7.42 -1.50
N ASP A 146 -19.10 7.90 -2.14
CA ASP A 146 -19.93 7.10 -3.05
C ASP A 146 -19.27 6.96 -4.41
N GLU A 147 -18.51 8.00 -4.81
CA GLU A 147 -17.74 8.00 -6.05
C GLU A 147 -16.46 8.84 -5.94
N ILE A 148 -15.48 8.51 -6.79
CA ILE A 148 -14.29 9.30 -7.03
C ILE A 148 -14.34 9.79 -8.48
N TYR A 149 -14.00 11.07 -8.72
CA TYR A 149 -13.90 11.53 -10.09
C TYR A 149 -12.65 12.38 -10.34
N VAL A 150 -12.26 12.45 -11.61
CA VAL A 150 -11.17 13.28 -12.11
C VAL A 150 -11.56 13.88 -13.46
N THR A 151 -11.21 15.15 -13.68
CA THR A 151 -11.25 15.75 -15.00
C THR A 151 -9.84 15.75 -15.59
N ILE A 152 -9.68 15.33 -16.84
CA ILE A 152 -8.38 15.10 -17.45
C ILE A 152 -8.43 15.28 -18.97
N PHE A 153 -7.44 15.96 -19.55
CA PHE A 153 -7.29 16.02 -21.00
C PHE A 153 -6.96 14.65 -21.61
N ALA A 154 -7.59 14.35 -22.74
CA ALA A 154 -7.42 13.07 -23.43
C ALA A 154 -5.95 12.74 -23.78
N LYS A 155 -5.08 13.75 -23.94
CA LYS A 155 -3.65 13.57 -24.24
C LYS A 155 -2.85 12.86 -23.12
N HIS A 156 -3.35 12.82 -21.89
CA HIS A 156 -2.68 12.19 -20.75
C HIS A 156 -2.93 10.67 -20.68
N HIS A 157 -2.67 9.96 -21.80
CA HIS A 157 -2.99 8.55 -21.98
C HIS A 157 -2.42 7.64 -20.87
N GLY A 158 -1.21 7.90 -20.36
CA GLY A 158 -0.58 7.10 -19.32
C GLY A 158 -1.36 7.15 -18.00
N LEU A 159 -1.81 8.35 -17.61
CA LEU A 159 -2.59 8.55 -16.40
C LEU A 159 -4.01 8.00 -16.54
N ILE A 160 -4.64 8.19 -17.70
CA ILE A 160 -5.96 7.61 -18.02
C ILE A 160 -5.89 6.07 -17.91
N LYS A 161 -4.88 5.45 -18.52
CA LYS A 161 -4.71 4.00 -18.52
C LYS A 161 -4.58 3.44 -17.09
N ILE A 162 -3.80 4.10 -16.21
CA ILE A 162 -3.67 3.62 -14.84
C ILE A 162 -4.96 3.80 -14.05
N LEU A 163 -5.68 4.91 -14.21
CA LEU A 163 -6.96 5.12 -13.55
C LEU A 163 -8.00 4.08 -14.03
N GLN A 164 -8.09 3.83 -15.34
CA GLN A 164 -8.99 2.82 -15.91
C GLN A 164 -8.68 1.40 -15.42
N ARG A 165 -7.39 1.07 -15.24
CA ARG A 165 -6.98 -0.20 -14.67
C ARG A 165 -7.56 -0.42 -13.27
N TYR A 166 -7.76 0.65 -12.49
CA TYR A 166 -8.35 0.61 -11.15
C TYR A 166 -9.82 1.05 -11.12
N GLY A 167 -10.54 0.86 -12.22
CA GLY A 167 -11.99 0.91 -12.27
C GLY A 167 -12.59 2.28 -12.56
N PHE A 168 -11.79 3.29 -12.90
CA PHE A 168 -12.36 4.53 -13.44
C PHE A 168 -12.87 4.31 -14.85
N ASN A 169 -14.07 4.82 -15.16
CA ASN A 169 -14.67 4.78 -16.47
C ASN A 169 -14.91 6.21 -16.96
N GLU A 170 -14.85 6.42 -18.27
CA GLU A 170 -15.26 7.68 -18.86
C GLU A 170 -16.80 7.79 -18.79
N GLU A 171 -17.29 8.78 -18.06
CA GLU A 171 -18.73 8.97 -17.81
C GLU A 171 -19.21 10.37 -18.20
N GLY A 172 -18.36 11.18 -18.84
CA GLY A 172 -18.77 12.49 -19.28
C GLY A 172 -17.62 13.38 -19.69
N LYS A 173 -17.94 14.66 -19.89
CA LYS A 173 -17.00 15.70 -20.26
C LYS A 173 -17.22 16.99 -19.45
N LYS A 174 -16.13 17.72 -19.24
CA LYS A 174 -16.14 19.08 -18.71
C LYS A 174 -15.30 19.97 -19.64
N GLY A 175 -15.97 20.72 -20.52
CA GLY A 175 -15.27 21.41 -21.63
C GLY A 175 -14.51 20.38 -22.47
N GLU A 176 -13.22 20.59 -22.62
CA GLU A 176 -12.31 19.70 -23.38
C GLU A 176 -11.79 18.50 -22.56
N GLU A 177 -12.05 18.46 -21.26
CA GLU A 177 -11.59 17.39 -20.38
C GLU A 177 -12.56 16.22 -20.35
N LEU A 178 -12.06 14.99 -20.32
CA LEU A 178 -12.81 13.78 -20.00
C LEU A 178 -13.10 13.77 -18.50
N VAL A 179 -14.28 13.26 -18.14
CA VAL A 179 -14.65 12.98 -16.74
C VAL A 179 -14.58 11.48 -16.51
N LEU A 180 -13.56 11.06 -15.77
CA LEU A 180 -13.42 9.67 -15.37
C LEU A 180 -13.97 9.50 -13.96
N VAL A 181 -14.83 8.49 -13.77
CA VAL A 181 -15.51 8.22 -12.50
C VAL A 181 -15.29 6.79 -12.06
N LYS A 182 -15.03 6.60 -10.77
CA LYS A 182 -15.03 5.30 -10.12
C LYS A 182 -16.14 5.24 -9.09
N ASN A 183 -17.05 4.28 -9.24
CA ASN A 183 -18.08 3.97 -8.25
C ASN A 183 -17.46 3.25 -7.05
N MET A 184 -17.85 3.66 -5.84
CA MET A 184 -17.39 3.09 -4.58
C MET A 184 -18.47 2.32 -3.82
N LYS A 185 -19.60 1.98 -4.49
CA LYS A 185 -20.75 1.28 -3.90
C LYS A 185 -21.09 -0.05 -4.57
N SER A 186 -20.46 -0.36 -5.70
CA SER A 186 -20.77 -1.56 -6.46
C SER A 186 -19.53 -2.23 -7.03
N LEU A 187 -19.61 -3.54 -7.16
CA LEU A 187 -18.59 -4.37 -7.79
C LEU A 187 -18.98 -4.68 -9.23
N ILE A 188 -17.98 -4.82 -10.09
CA ILE A 188 -18.14 -5.24 -11.48
C ILE A 188 -17.65 -6.68 -11.73
N GLY A 189 -17.04 -7.30 -10.70
CA GLY A 189 -16.50 -8.66 -10.77
C GLY A 189 -15.06 -8.76 -11.26
N ASP A 190 -14.34 -7.66 -11.37
CA ASP A 190 -12.90 -7.61 -11.69
C ASP A 190 -12.13 -7.14 -10.46
N GLN A 191 -11.32 -8.01 -9.86
CA GLN A 191 -10.63 -7.78 -8.60
C GLN A 191 -9.74 -6.52 -8.61
N THR A 192 -9.07 -6.21 -9.71
CA THR A 192 -8.21 -5.03 -9.82
C THR A 192 -9.04 -3.76 -9.98
N ARG A 193 -10.09 -3.83 -10.81
CA ARG A 193 -10.97 -2.68 -11.05
C ARG A 193 -11.89 -2.40 -9.87
N ASP A 194 -12.26 -3.42 -9.10
CA ASP A 194 -13.08 -3.31 -7.90
C ASP A 194 -12.27 -2.77 -6.69
N TYR A 195 -10.93 -2.91 -6.70
CA TYR A 195 -10.09 -2.42 -5.60
C TYR A 195 -10.48 -1.00 -5.16
N PRO A 196 -10.61 -0.68 -3.86
CA PRO A 196 -10.33 -1.52 -2.69
C PRO A 196 -11.51 -2.38 -2.24
N LEU A 197 -12.67 -2.26 -2.88
CA LEU A 197 -13.89 -2.97 -2.52
C LEU A 197 -13.74 -4.48 -2.70
N LEU A 198 -14.43 -5.25 -1.88
CA LEU A 198 -14.49 -6.71 -1.98
C LEU A 198 -15.83 -7.25 -1.48
N THR A 199 -16.19 -8.45 -1.92
CA THR A 199 -17.25 -9.25 -1.30
C THR A 199 -16.68 -10.32 -0.41
N ILE A 200 -17.30 -10.58 0.72
CA ILE A 200 -16.93 -11.66 1.65
C ILE A 200 -17.88 -12.85 1.56
N LYS A 201 -19.11 -12.62 1.11
CA LYS A 201 -20.13 -13.65 0.99
C LYS A 201 -19.75 -14.69 -0.06
N GLY A 202 -19.84 -15.96 0.30
CA GLY A 202 -19.55 -17.08 -0.60
C GLY A 202 -18.07 -17.28 -0.95
N LYS A 203 -17.14 -16.50 -0.38
CA LYS A 203 -15.70 -16.67 -0.57
C LYS A 203 -15.13 -17.61 0.47
N ARG A 204 -14.11 -18.41 0.09
CA ARG A 204 -13.31 -19.17 1.06
C ARG A 204 -12.41 -18.20 1.82
N LYS A 205 -12.22 -18.44 3.10
CA LYS A 205 -11.47 -17.58 4.02
C LYS A 205 -10.38 -18.39 4.68
N PHE A 206 -9.17 -17.83 4.74
CA PHE A 206 -8.01 -18.50 5.32
C PHE A 206 -7.23 -17.56 6.21
N LEU A 207 -6.47 -18.13 7.15
CA LEU A 207 -5.42 -17.40 7.87
C LEU A 207 -4.08 -17.77 7.25
N LEU A 208 -3.26 -16.76 6.96
CA LEU A 208 -1.91 -16.91 6.41
C LEU A 208 -0.89 -16.25 7.33
N SER A 209 0.01 -17.05 7.90
CA SER A 209 1.06 -16.56 8.78
C SER A 209 2.25 -16.03 8.01
N ILE A 210 2.75 -14.87 8.47
CA ILE A 210 3.94 -14.21 7.94
C ILE A 210 4.86 -13.83 9.12
N TYR A 211 6.15 -14.14 9.00
CA TYR A 211 7.14 -13.75 10.01
C TYR A 211 7.29 -12.22 10.11
N PRO A 212 7.53 -11.68 11.32
CA PRO A 212 7.61 -10.24 11.55
C PRO A 212 8.51 -9.48 10.58
N LYS A 213 9.71 -10.02 10.31
CA LYS A 213 10.69 -9.39 9.41
C LYS A 213 10.19 -9.20 7.98
N TYR A 214 9.36 -10.12 7.48
CA TYR A 214 8.76 -10.04 6.15
C TYR A 214 7.47 -9.24 6.17
N HIS A 215 6.67 -9.40 7.23
CA HIS A 215 5.40 -8.71 7.40
C HIS A 215 5.58 -7.18 7.37
N THR A 216 6.48 -6.64 8.20
CA THR A 216 6.70 -5.19 8.34
C THR A 216 7.10 -4.54 7.01
N GLN A 217 7.88 -5.24 6.19
CA GLN A 217 8.28 -4.74 4.88
C GLN A 217 7.15 -4.88 3.83
N LEU A 218 6.41 -5.99 3.84
CA LEU A 218 5.38 -6.27 2.85
C LEU A 218 4.08 -5.47 3.12
N PHE A 219 3.78 -5.17 4.40
CA PHE A 219 2.57 -4.48 4.85
C PHE A 219 2.91 -3.25 5.71
N PRO A 220 3.56 -2.21 5.15
CA PRO A 220 4.01 -1.05 5.92
C PRO A 220 2.87 -0.25 6.57
N ASP A 221 1.66 -0.22 5.98
CA ASP A 221 0.48 0.41 6.58
C ASP A 221 -0.07 -0.35 7.81
N SER A 222 0.39 -1.58 8.01
CA SER A 222 -0.05 -2.45 9.12
C SER A 222 0.95 -2.52 10.26
N ILE A 223 1.76 -1.49 10.47
CA ILE A 223 2.72 -1.36 11.58
C ILE A 223 1.98 -1.36 12.92
N LEU A 224 2.54 -2.02 13.94
CA LEU A 224 1.92 -2.12 15.26
C LEU A 224 1.95 -0.77 15.99
N GLN A 225 0.88 -0.47 16.75
CA GLN A 225 0.75 0.79 17.52
C GLN A 225 1.88 1.06 18.52
N ASN A 226 2.55 0.02 19.01
CA ASN A 226 3.73 0.16 19.89
C ASN A 226 4.98 0.70 19.15
N GLU A 227 4.91 0.83 17.84
CA GLU A 227 5.91 1.46 16.98
C GLU A 227 5.47 2.88 16.56
N GLU A 228 4.26 3.30 17.01
CA GLU A 228 3.60 4.55 16.63
C GLU A 228 3.53 5.55 17.78
N ASN A 229 4.41 6.51 17.83
CA ASN A 229 4.12 7.71 18.61
C ASN A 229 3.56 8.87 17.75
N HIS A 230 3.24 8.68 16.45
CA HIS A 230 2.84 9.77 15.56
C HIS A 230 1.82 9.35 14.50
N LYS A 231 0.57 9.09 14.92
CA LYS A 231 -0.54 8.56 14.09
C LYS A 231 -0.97 9.44 12.91
N TYR A 232 -0.62 10.72 12.87
CA TYR A 232 -1.07 11.68 11.85
C TYR A 232 0.04 12.31 11.01
N GLU A 233 1.31 12.18 11.43
CA GLU A 233 2.46 12.67 10.66
C GLU A 233 3.12 11.58 9.80
N LEU A 234 2.73 10.33 9.97
CA LEU A 234 3.45 9.15 9.51
C LEU A 234 2.57 8.11 8.81
N ILE A 235 1.71 8.53 7.85
CA ILE A 235 1.59 7.65 6.70
C ILE A 235 2.85 7.90 5.87
N LYS A 236 3.97 7.53 6.45
CA LYS A 236 5.21 7.39 5.71
C LYS A 236 5.01 6.18 4.82
N ASP A 237 4.80 6.44 3.56
CA ASP A 237 4.98 5.46 2.52
C ASP A 237 6.48 5.20 2.44
N VAL A 238 6.97 4.44 3.41
CA VAL A 238 8.41 4.20 3.63
C VAL A 238 8.98 3.14 2.71
N SER A 239 8.17 2.58 1.81
CA SER A 239 8.61 1.44 1.00
C SER A 239 7.99 1.45 -0.38
N HIS A 240 8.82 1.21 -1.39
CA HIS A 240 8.36 0.85 -2.74
C HIS A 240 7.43 -0.38 -2.73
N THR A 241 7.38 -1.14 -1.64
CA THR A 241 6.47 -2.27 -1.44
C THR A 241 5.11 -1.86 -0.92
N ASN A 242 4.85 -0.58 -0.57
CA ASN A 242 3.52 -0.11 -0.22
C ASN A 242 2.63 0.07 -1.47
N SER A 243 2.45 -1.01 -2.20
CA SER A 243 1.64 -1.13 -3.40
C SER A 243 0.31 -1.81 -3.11
N ILE A 244 -0.62 -1.71 -4.06
CA ILE A 244 -1.92 -2.40 -4.01
C ILE A 244 -1.71 -3.91 -4.07
N HIS A 245 -0.86 -4.37 -4.98
CA HIS A 245 -0.55 -5.78 -5.15
C HIS A 245 0.63 -6.19 -4.29
N LYS A 246 0.61 -7.42 -3.78
CA LYS A 246 1.65 -8.04 -2.98
C LYS A 246 2.01 -9.40 -3.55
N ILE A 247 3.29 -9.74 -3.55
CA ILE A 247 3.75 -11.09 -3.82
C ILE A 247 4.46 -11.61 -2.57
N TYR A 248 3.94 -12.69 -2.03
CA TYR A 248 4.51 -13.42 -0.91
C TYR A 248 4.96 -14.80 -1.36
N LEU A 249 6.16 -15.20 -0.96
CA LEU A 249 6.73 -16.49 -1.26
C LEU A 249 6.85 -17.30 0.02
N CYS A 250 6.42 -18.57 -0.02
CA CYS A 250 6.48 -19.45 1.13
C CYS A 250 6.75 -20.90 0.73
N PHE A 251 7.16 -21.69 1.73
CA PHE A 251 7.37 -23.13 1.62
C PHE A 251 6.31 -23.94 2.39
N MET A 252 5.07 -23.42 2.41
CA MET A 252 3.91 -24.07 3.04
C MET A 252 3.08 -24.74 1.95
N PRO A 253 3.19 -26.09 1.74
CA PRO A 253 2.51 -26.79 0.64
C PRO A 253 0.99 -26.61 0.64
N ASP A 254 0.38 -26.51 1.83
CA ASP A 254 -1.07 -26.37 1.98
C ASP A 254 -1.60 -25.06 1.37
N THR A 255 -0.75 -24.04 1.20
CA THR A 255 -1.17 -22.79 0.54
C THR A 255 -1.46 -22.95 -0.96
N ALA A 256 -1.02 -24.06 -1.56
CA ALA A 256 -1.31 -24.36 -2.97
C ALA A 256 -2.80 -24.60 -3.27
N ILE A 257 -3.65 -24.80 -2.24
CA ILE A 257 -5.10 -24.97 -2.40
C ILE A 257 -5.83 -23.64 -2.64
N LEU A 258 -5.16 -22.51 -2.39
CA LEU A 258 -5.72 -21.18 -2.62
C LEU A 258 -6.05 -20.96 -4.10
N GLN A 259 -7.10 -20.20 -4.35
CA GLN A 259 -7.58 -19.87 -5.69
C GLN A 259 -7.82 -18.36 -5.80
N PRO A 260 -7.81 -17.82 -7.02
CA PRO A 260 -8.22 -16.43 -7.24
C PRO A 260 -9.58 -16.12 -6.61
N GLY A 261 -9.66 -15.02 -5.88
CA GLY A 261 -10.86 -14.61 -5.16
C GLY A 261 -10.95 -15.07 -3.71
N ASP A 262 -10.13 -16.02 -3.24
CA ASP A 262 -10.07 -16.40 -1.83
C ASP A 262 -9.59 -15.22 -0.96
N LEU A 263 -10.11 -15.14 0.26
CA LEU A 263 -9.71 -14.13 1.22
C LEU A 263 -8.70 -14.69 2.23
N VAL A 264 -7.66 -13.94 2.50
CA VAL A 264 -6.64 -14.30 3.48
C VAL A 264 -6.49 -13.25 4.56
N ALA A 265 -6.69 -13.65 5.82
CA ALA A 265 -6.36 -12.87 6.99
C ALA A 265 -4.86 -13.01 7.26
N ILE A 266 -4.12 -11.91 7.11
CA ILE A 266 -2.67 -11.87 7.29
C ILE A 266 -2.34 -11.87 8.78
N TYR A 267 -1.73 -12.95 9.23
CA TYR A 267 -1.37 -13.15 10.63
C TYR A 267 0.15 -12.99 10.80
N ARG A 268 0.53 -11.85 11.40
CA ARG A 268 1.91 -11.60 11.81
C ARG A 268 2.23 -12.47 13.02
N THR A 269 3.19 -13.38 12.89
CA THR A 269 3.62 -14.22 14.02
C THR A 269 4.32 -13.38 15.10
N LYS A 270 4.51 -13.96 16.27
CA LYS A 270 5.22 -13.29 17.37
C LYS A 270 6.66 -12.94 16.99
N ASP A 271 7.15 -11.88 17.59
CA ASP A 271 8.58 -11.57 17.71
C ASP A 271 9.15 -12.18 19.03
N ASP A 272 10.45 -11.91 19.28
CA ASP A 272 11.15 -12.44 20.46
C ASP A 272 10.84 -11.68 21.78
N LYS A 273 9.96 -10.66 21.72
CA LYS A 273 9.67 -9.75 22.86
C LYS A 273 8.55 -10.24 23.78
N GLY A 274 7.98 -11.43 23.54
CA GLY A 274 6.93 -11.97 24.39
C GLY A 274 6.14 -13.13 23.81
N PRO A 275 5.12 -13.63 24.53
CA PRO A 275 4.33 -14.79 24.13
C PRO A 275 3.43 -14.49 22.93
N ALA A 276 3.19 -15.52 22.09
CA ALA A 276 2.35 -15.45 20.90
C ALA A 276 0.95 -14.87 21.20
N ARG A 277 0.38 -15.23 22.36
CA ARG A 277 -0.93 -14.78 22.81
C ARG A 277 -1.17 -13.26 22.64
N TYR A 278 -0.16 -12.43 22.87
CA TYR A 278 -0.24 -10.96 22.82
C TYR A 278 0.48 -10.36 21.63
N ARG A 279 1.44 -11.09 21.06
CA ARG A 279 2.34 -10.54 20.04
C ARG A 279 2.11 -11.08 18.65
N SER A 280 1.36 -12.18 18.51
CA SER A 280 0.87 -12.61 17.20
C SER A 280 -0.50 -12.02 16.95
N VAL A 281 -0.68 -11.39 15.77
CA VAL A 281 -1.88 -10.61 15.49
C VAL A 281 -2.29 -10.71 14.02
N ILE A 282 -3.60 -10.70 13.76
CA ILE A 282 -4.11 -10.40 12.42
C ILE A 282 -4.03 -8.89 12.19
N THR A 283 -3.53 -8.50 11.05
CA THR A 283 -3.24 -7.10 10.71
C THR A 283 -3.98 -6.59 9.49
N SER A 284 -4.33 -7.48 8.57
CA SER A 284 -4.82 -7.12 7.24
C SER A 284 -5.66 -8.23 6.64
N ILE A 285 -6.49 -7.86 5.66
CA ILE A 285 -7.18 -8.79 4.77
C ILE A 285 -6.70 -8.54 3.34
N CYS A 286 -6.34 -9.62 2.66
CA CYS A 286 -5.99 -9.61 1.25
C CYS A 286 -6.89 -10.57 0.47
N GLN A 287 -7.05 -10.30 -0.82
CA GLN A 287 -7.71 -11.21 -1.75
C GLN A 287 -6.66 -11.83 -2.68
N ILE A 288 -6.71 -13.15 -2.86
CA ILE A 288 -5.78 -13.87 -3.75
C ILE A 288 -6.08 -13.52 -5.22
N GLU A 289 -5.05 -13.12 -5.96
CA GLU A 289 -5.11 -12.88 -7.40
C GLU A 289 -4.64 -14.10 -8.19
N GLU A 290 -3.53 -14.69 -7.75
CA GLU A 290 -2.88 -15.80 -8.45
C GLU A 290 -2.04 -16.62 -7.48
N VAL A 291 -2.00 -17.94 -7.72
CA VAL A 291 -1.14 -18.88 -7.02
C VAL A 291 -0.29 -19.63 -8.03
N ARG A 292 1.02 -19.59 -7.88
CA ARG A 292 1.97 -20.30 -8.75
C ARG A 292 3.00 -21.06 -7.92
N LYS A 293 3.62 -22.02 -8.53
CA LYS A 293 4.83 -22.67 -8.01
C LYS A 293 6.04 -22.13 -8.74
N ASN A 294 7.22 -22.21 -8.12
CA ASN A 294 8.46 -21.87 -8.82
C ASN A 294 8.63 -22.67 -10.13
N LYS A 295 8.18 -23.92 -10.16
CA LYS A 295 8.23 -24.82 -11.34
C LYS A 295 7.28 -24.42 -12.49
N ASP A 296 6.34 -23.51 -12.24
CA ASP A 296 5.43 -23.01 -13.28
C ASP A 296 6.08 -21.94 -14.16
N PHE A 297 7.31 -21.53 -13.84
CA PHE A 297 8.11 -20.60 -14.61
C PHE A 297 9.15 -21.35 -15.44
N ALA A 298 9.29 -20.96 -16.71
CA ALA A 298 10.20 -21.63 -17.63
C ALA A 298 11.67 -21.44 -17.26
N THR A 299 12.01 -20.25 -16.75
CA THR A 299 13.38 -19.86 -16.39
C THR A 299 13.42 -19.18 -15.01
N VAL A 300 14.64 -19.09 -14.45
CA VAL A 300 14.86 -18.33 -13.21
C VAL A 300 14.64 -16.84 -13.43
N GLU A 301 14.95 -16.35 -14.62
CA GLU A 301 14.77 -14.95 -15.02
C GLU A 301 13.28 -14.57 -15.02
N ASP A 302 12.42 -15.44 -15.59
CA ASP A 302 10.95 -15.25 -15.59
C ASP A 302 10.39 -15.24 -14.17
N PHE A 303 10.85 -16.17 -13.32
CA PHE A 303 10.44 -16.22 -11.92
C PHE A 303 10.86 -14.95 -11.16
N VAL A 304 12.13 -14.55 -11.30
CA VAL A 304 12.67 -13.35 -10.64
C VAL A 304 11.95 -12.11 -11.13
N ALA A 305 11.76 -11.94 -12.43
CA ALA A 305 11.04 -10.79 -13.01
C ALA A 305 9.61 -10.69 -12.48
N TYR A 306 8.90 -11.82 -12.38
CA TYR A 306 7.55 -11.87 -11.84
C TYR A 306 7.52 -11.54 -10.34
N ALA A 307 8.34 -12.25 -9.53
CA ALA A 307 8.30 -12.16 -8.08
C ALA A 307 8.85 -10.82 -7.57
N ASN A 308 9.95 -10.32 -8.14
CA ASN A 308 10.59 -9.08 -7.69
C ASN A 308 9.68 -7.84 -7.82
N TYR A 309 8.70 -7.89 -8.72
CA TYR A 309 7.87 -6.72 -8.98
C TYR A 309 7.04 -6.25 -7.79
N TYR A 310 6.52 -7.17 -6.95
CA TYR A 310 5.67 -6.88 -5.79
C TYR A 310 6.11 -7.56 -4.50
N SER A 311 7.29 -8.18 -4.47
CA SER A 311 7.84 -8.79 -3.27
C SER A 311 8.90 -7.92 -2.59
N ILE A 312 9.31 -8.35 -1.42
CA ILE A 312 10.36 -7.74 -0.60
C ILE A 312 11.71 -8.47 -0.72
N PHE A 313 11.77 -9.53 -1.52
CA PHE A 313 12.95 -10.37 -1.67
C PHE A 313 13.86 -9.83 -2.75
N ASP A 314 15.17 -9.87 -2.51
CA ASP A 314 16.13 -9.48 -3.53
C ASP A 314 16.27 -10.53 -4.63
N THR A 315 16.88 -10.14 -5.74
CA THR A 315 17.04 -11.01 -6.91
C THR A 315 17.87 -12.24 -6.64
N GLN A 316 18.83 -12.20 -5.69
CA GLN A 316 19.67 -13.34 -5.33
C GLN A 316 18.89 -14.35 -4.49
N GLU A 317 18.14 -13.88 -3.49
CA GLU A 317 17.22 -14.71 -2.70
C GLU A 317 16.20 -15.40 -3.60
N LEU A 318 15.57 -14.66 -4.53
CA LEU A 318 14.60 -15.21 -5.47
C LEU A 318 15.23 -16.28 -6.38
N ALA A 319 16.43 -16.05 -6.92
CA ALA A 319 17.12 -17.03 -7.75
C ALA A 319 17.48 -18.31 -6.98
N GLN A 320 17.85 -18.18 -5.69
CA GLN A 320 18.07 -19.34 -4.82
C GLN A 320 16.77 -20.11 -4.57
N TRP A 321 15.65 -19.42 -4.34
CA TRP A 321 14.36 -20.06 -4.08
C TRP A 321 13.80 -20.77 -5.31
N TYR A 322 14.06 -20.26 -6.50
CA TYR A 322 13.72 -20.97 -7.74
C TYR A 322 14.36 -22.37 -7.83
N LYS A 323 15.62 -22.49 -7.39
CA LYS A 323 16.40 -23.74 -7.42
C LYS A 323 16.13 -24.65 -6.23
N SER A 324 15.49 -24.14 -5.18
CA SER A 324 15.24 -24.88 -3.95
C SER A 324 13.98 -25.74 -4.03
N LYS A 325 13.48 -26.21 -2.87
CA LYS A 325 12.24 -26.97 -2.73
C LYS A 325 11.05 -26.23 -3.38
N ASP A 326 9.92 -26.93 -3.49
CA ASP A 326 8.68 -26.35 -4.01
C ASP A 326 8.33 -25.06 -3.25
N CYS A 327 8.51 -23.93 -3.92
CA CYS A 327 8.15 -22.60 -3.43
C CYS A 327 6.80 -22.21 -4.01
N ILE A 328 5.87 -21.81 -3.14
CA ILE A 328 4.57 -21.28 -3.53
C ILE A 328 4.67 -19.75 -3.59
N VAL A 329 4.23 -19.20 -4.70
CA VAL A 329 4.16 -17.75 -4.96
C VAL A 329 2.70 -17.33 -4.89
N LEU A 330 2.37 -16.50 -3.92
CA LEU A 330 1.03 -15.96 -3.70
C LEU A 330 1.02 -14.51 -4.15
N LYS A 331 0.29 -14.20 -5.22
CA LYS A 331 -0.03 -12.82 -5.59
C LYS A 331 -1.39 -12.46 -5.02
N MET A 332 -1.47 -11.34 -4.36
CA MET A 332 -2.68 -10.89 -3.66
C MET A 332 -2.87 -9.38 -3.73
N THR A 333 -4.11 -8.94 -3.69
CA THR A 333 -4.50 -7.54 -3.52
C THR A 333 -4.61 -7.24 -2.03
N TYR A 334 -4.01 -6.12 -1.58
CA TYR A 334 -4.07 -5.65 -0.20
C TYR A 334 -5.29 -4.73 -0.01
N ASN A 335 -6.42 -5.30 0.40
CA ASN A 335 -7.70 -4.59 0.45
C ASN A 335 -7.90 -3.82 1.76
N ILE A 336 -7.58 -4.42 2.91
CA ILE A 336 -7.93 -3.88 4.22
C ILE A 336 -6.72 -3.93 5.16
N ALA A 337 -6.35 -2.78 5.75
CA ALA A 337 -5.58 -2.72 6.99
C ALA A 337 -6.56 -2.69 8.16
N LEU A 338 -6.44 -3.61 9.12
CA LEU A 338 -7.28 -3.58 10.30
C LEU A 338 -6.95 -2.36 11.16
N THR A 339 -7.97 -1.60 11.57
CA THR A 339 -7.81 -0.47 12.49
C THR A 339 -7.31 -0.93 13.85
N LYS A 340 -7.84 -2.06 14.32
CA LYS A 340 -7.45 -2.72 15.56
C LYS A 340 -6.88 -4.10 15.31
N ARG A 341 -5.72 -4.39 15.88
CA ARG A 341 -5.07 -5.71 15.73
C ARG A 341 -5.84 -6.78 16.48
N VAL A 342 -6.10 -7.91 15.81
CA VAL A 342 -6.79 -9.06 16.42
C VAL A 342 -5.73 -10.02 16.94
N THR A 343 -5.60 -10.13 18.26
CA THR A 343 -4.55 -10.91 18.92
C THR A 343 -4.81 -12.43 18.84
N ASN A 344 -3.73 -13.22 18.90
CA ASN A 344 -3.83 -14.67 19.05
C ASN A 344 -4.68 -15.06 20.27
N GLY A 345 -4.57 -14.31 21.40
CA GLY A 345 -5.41 -14.56 22.57
C GLY A 345 -6.90 -14.50 22.27
N TYR A 346 -7.35 -13.47 21.51
CA TYR A 346 -8.75 -13.40 21.07
C TYR A 346 -9.13 -14.58 20.16
N LEU A 347 -8.26 -14.95 19.23
CA LEU A 347 -8.52 -16.09 18.34
C LEU A 347 -8.70 -17.41 19.12
N THR A 348 -7.87 -17.63 20.14
CA THR A 348 -7.91 -18.87 20.93
C THR A 348 -9.02 -18.89 21.97
N ASP A 349 -9.18 -17.79 22.73
CA ASP A 349 -10.07 -17.75 23.88
C ASP A 349 -11.52 -17.46 23.52
N ASP A 350 -11.75 -16.51 22.63
CA ASP A 350 -13.08 -16.08 22.24
C ASP A 350 -13.58 -16.88 21.02
N LEU A 351 -12.77 -16.98 19.96
CA LEU A 351 -13.18 -17.68 18.72
C LEU A 351 -12.92 -19.19 18.74
N LYS A 352 -12.29 -19.74 19.81
CA LYS A 352 -11.96 -21.16 19.96
C LYS A 352 -11.15 -21.74 18.80
N ILE A 353 -10.33 -20.91 18.17
CA ILE A 353 -9.47 -21.32 17.05
C ILE A 353 -8.21 -21.97 17.64
N THR A 354 -8.07 -23.30 17.48
CA THR A 354 -6.96 -24.11 17.99
C THR A 354 -6.43 -25.05 16.92
N PRO A 355 -5.83 -24.52 15.83
CA PRO A 355 -5.34 -25.34 14.75
C PRO A 355 -4.10 -26.15 15.19
N LYS A 356 -3.85 -27.30 14.55
CA LYS A 356 -2.62 -28.06 14.76
C LYS A 356 -1.37 -27.29 14.33
N TYR A 357 -1.52 -26.42 13.33
CA TYR A 357 -0.45 -25.60 12.77
C TYR A 357 -0.96 -24.19 12.46
N TRP A 358 -0.32 -23.19 13.03
CA TRP A 358 -0.69 -21.78 12.86
C TRP A 358 -0.19 -21.12 11.58
N GLY A 359 0.49 -21.86 10.70
CA GLY A 359 1.04 -21.31 9.46
C GLY A 359 -0.02 -20.95 8.43
N PHE A 360 -0.96 -21.90 8.20
CA PHE A 360 -2.04 -21.74 7.23
C PHE A 360 -3.19 -22.68 7.56
N PHE A 361 -4.42 -22.17 7.57
CA PHE A 361 -5.64 -22.96 7.73
C PHE A 361 -6.88 -22.18 7.30
N GLN A 362 -7.98 -22.90 7.05
CA GLN A 362 -9.25 -22.29 6.67
C GLN A 362 -10.01 -21.79 7.90
N LEU A 363 -10.65 -20.62 7.75
CA LEU A 363 -11.56 -20.00 8.71
C LEU A 363 -13.01 -20.28 8.31
N SER A 364 -13.91 -20.42 9.28
CA SER A 364 -15.35 -20.37 9.02
C SER A 364 -15.80 -18.93 8.72
N ASP A 365 -16.97 -18.79 8.11
CA ASP A 365 -17.59 -17.47 7.86
C ASP A 365 -17.75 -16.71 9.17
N GLU A 366 -18.33 -17.35 10.21
CA GLU A 366 -18.50 -16.74 11.53
C GLU A 366 -17.19 -16.27 12.18
N GLN A 367 -16.13 -17.08 12.07
CA GLN A 367 -14.81 -16.69 12.59
C GLN A 367 -14.25 -15.49 11.88
N PHE A 368 -14.40 -15.45 10.56
CA PHE A 368 -13.90 -14.34 9.74
C PHE A 368 -14.68 -13.05 10.03
N ASP A 369 -16.01 -13.11 10.13
CA ASP A 369 -16.87 -11.96 10.44
C ASP A 369 -16.51 -11.37 11.80
N LYS A 370 -16.31 -12.21 12.82
CA LYS A 370 -15.84 -11.77 14.17
C LYS A 370 -14.44 -11.16 14.13
N ILE A 371 -13.57 -11.62 13.23
CA ILE A 371 -12.23 -11.00 13.02
C ILE A 371 -12.39 -9.62 12.42
N LEU A 372 -13.27 -9.42 11.44
CA LEU A 372 -13.53 -8.10 10.83
C LEU A 372 -14.13 -7.12 11.85
N GLU A 373 -15.13 -7.56 12.62
CA GLU A 373 -15.75 -6.79 13.70
C GLU A 373 -14.71 -6.37 14.74
N LYS A 374 -13.93 -7.34 15.28
CA LYS A 374 -12.88 -7.08 16.27
C LYS A 374 -11.77 -6.19 15.73
N GLY A 375 -11.50 -6.29 14.44
CA GLY A 375 -10.51 -5.50 13.73
C GLY A 375 -10.97 -4.08 13.43
N GLU A 376 -12.23 -3.73 13.75
CA GLU A 376 -12.84 -2.43 13.45
C GLU A 376 -12.68 -2.06 11.97
N VAL A 377 -13.02 -3.01 11.09
CA VAL A 377 -12.95 -2.82 9.65
C VAL A 377 -14.03 -1.82 9.21
N ASP A 378 -13.67 -0.90 8.33
CA ASP A 378 -14.66 -0.01 7.72
C ASP A 378 -15.56 -0.83 6.77
N GLU A 379 -16.85 -0.92 7.12
CA GLU A 379 -17.83 -1.68 6.34
C GLU A 379 -18.02 -1.14 4.90
N SER A 380 -17.63 0.10 4.63
CA SER A 380 -17.73 0.69 3.28
C SER A 380 -16.84 0.00 2.25
N VAL A 381 -15.89 -0.82 2.69
CA VAL A 381 -15.00 -1.62 1.84
C VAL A 381 -15.66 -2.92 1.40
N ILE A 382 -16.71 -3.35 2.10
CA ILE A 382 -17.41 -4.63 1.88
C ILE A 382 -18.71 -4.36 1.12
N VAL A 383 -18.87 -5.03 -0.01
CA VAL A 383 -20.05 -4.94 -0.87
C VAL A 383 -20.57 -6.36 -1.11
N ASP A 384 -21.58 -6.77 -0.32
CA ASP A 384 -22.20 -8.10 -0.36
C ASP A 384 -23.64 -8.09 -0.89
#